data_e7470d63509b6a84c16c77dbbbe98a62
#
_entry.id   e7470d63509b6a84c16c77dbbbe98a62
#
_cell.length_a   1.000
_cell.length_b   1.000
_cell.length_c   1.000
_cell.angle_alpha   90.00
_cell.angle_beta   90.00
_cell.angle_gamma   90.00
#
_symmetry.space_group_name_H-M   'P 1'
#
loop_
_entity.id
_entity.type
_entity.pdbx_description
1 polymer ?
#
loop_
_entity_poly.entity_id
_entity_poly.type
_entity_poly.pdbx_seq_one_letter_code
_entity_poly.pdbx_strand_id
1 'polypeptide(L)'
;MPDAGRTLPRNDPRQYDDLAGEWWRPDGAFAMLHWLAEARAALVPPASRPGALLVDLGCGAGLLAPHLAGKGYRHVGVDLTRSALEQAAAHGVTAINGDATAVPLVDGCADVVAAGELLEHVPDWRRAVAEACRLLRPGGLLVLDTLNDTALSRLLAVRIAERLPTVPRGIHDPRLFVDARALVAECARHGVDLRLRGIRPGLPGLLGWLARRMRAAGRPGATPGGRPDAAAAGPTPRIVPTWSTAVLYQGRGTRSG
;
A
#
# COMPACT_ATOMS: atom_id res chain seq x y z
N MET A 1 21.87 -10.44 15.06
CA MET A 1 22.64 -9.24 14.71
C MET A 1 22.28 -8.89 13.28
N PRO A 2 21.71 -7.72 12.95
CA PRO A 2 21.56 -7.33 11.57
C PRO A 2 22.95 -7.20 10.95
N ASP A 3 23.10 -7.75 9.77
CA ASP A 3 24.34 -7.76 8.98
C ASP A 3 24.65 -6.32 8.49
N ALA A 4 25.51 -5.61 9.22
CA ALA A 4 25.80 -4.18 9.07
C ALA A 4 26.60 -3.81 7.80
N GLY A 5 26.62 -4.67 6.77
CA GLY A 5 27.44 -4.48 5.56
C GLY A 5 26.74 -4.70 4.22
N ARG A 6 25.50 -5.17 4.20
CA ARG A 6 24.86 -5.60 2.96
C ARG A 6 23.93 -4.53 2.40
N THR A 7 24.37 -3.81 1.37
CA THR A 7 23.48 -2.94 0.60
C THR A 7 22.62 -3.82 -0.31
N LEU A 8 21.32 -3.92 0.01
CA LEU A 8 20.37 -4.63 -0.84
C LEU A 8 20.11 -3.84 -2.15
N PRO A 9 19.82 -4.53 -3.26
CA PRO A 9 19.34 -3.88 -4.47
C PRO A 9 18.08 -3.04 -4.19
N ARG A 10 17.78 -2.08 -5.08
CA ARG A 10 16.50 -1.36 -5.02
C ARG A 10 15.35 -2.32 -5.19
N ASN A 11 14.27 -2.09 -4.44
CA ASN A 11 13.05 -2.92 -4.46
C ASN A 11 13.29 -4.39 -4.06
N ASP A 12 14.27 -4.69 -3.23
CA ASP A 12 14.48 -6.05 -2.72
C ASP A 12 13.47 -6.34 -1.59
N PRO A 13 12.66 -7.39 -1.69
CA PRO A 13 11.65 -7.72 -0.65
C PRO A 13 12.24 -7.91 0.75
N ARG A 14 13.50 -8.30 0.88
CA ARG A 14 14.19 -8.45 2.18
C ARG A 14 14.33 -7.14 2.95
N GLN A 15 14.21 -5.98 2.29
CA GLN A 15 14.17 -4.69 2.98
C GLN A 15 12.98 -4.58 3.93
N TYR A 16 11.87 -5.25 3.63
CA TYR A 16 10.68 -5.28 4.47
C TYR A 16 10.87 -6.15 5.72
N ASP A 17 11.67 -7.21 5.64
CA ASP A 17 12.06 -8.01 6.81
C ASP A 17 12.92 -7.18 7.77
N ASP A 18 13.89 -6.41 7.25
CA ASP A 18 14.73 -5.51 8.05
C ASP A 18 13.91 -4.41 8.75
N LEU A 19 12.76 -4.05 8.19
CA LEU A 19 11.84 -3.03 8.68
C LEU A 19 10.61 -3.62 9.41
N ALA A 20 10.60 -4.91 9.73
CA ALA A 20 9.43 -5.58 10.31
C ALA A 20 8.87 -4.89 11.57
N GLY A 21 9.73 -4.29 12.40
CA GLY A 21 9.32 -3.52 13.59
C GLY A 21 8.68 -2.15 13.30
N GLU A 22 8.70 -1.69 12.06
CA GLU A 22 8.19 -0.36 11.68
C GLU A 22 6.75 -0.37 11.16
N TRP A 23 6.20 -1.54 10.79
CA TRP A 23 4.90 -1.65 10.14
C TRP A 23 3.77 -0.95 10.90
N TRP A 24 3.63 -1.21 12.19
CA TRP A 24 2.53 -0.69 13.00
C TRP A 24 2.89 0.56 13.80
N ARG A 25 3.96 1.24 13.41
CA ARG A 25 4.35 2.52 14.01
C ARG A 25 3.73 3.68 13.21
N PRO A 26 2.76 4.43 13.76
CA PRO A 26 2.06 5.50 13.04
C PRO A 26 2.98 6.60 12.54
N ASP A 27 4.10 6.82 13.23
CA ASP A 27 5.14 7.78 12.88
C ASP A 27 6.41 7.09 12.36
N GLY A 28 6.36 5.79 12.01
CA GLY A 28 7.48 4.99 11.52
C GLY A 28 7.79 5.20 10.05
N ALA A 29 8.63 4.29 9.54
CA ALA A 29 9.03 4.27 8.13
C ALA A 29 7.84 4.11 7.18
N PHE A 30 6.78 3.43 7.62
CA PHE A 30 5.58 3.13 6.84
C PHE A 30 4.39 4.06 7.17
N ALA A 31 4.61 5.23 7.82
CA ALA A 31 3.54 6.14 8.19
C ALA A 31 2.59 6.50 7.03
N MET A 32 3.14 6.71 5.83
CA MET A 32 2.34 7.03 4.64
C MET A 32 1.43 5.87 4.23
N LEU A 33 1.84 4.61 4.42
CA LEU A 33 1.03 3.44 4.10
C LEU A 33 -0.23 3.36 4.98
N HIS A 34 -0.17 3.81 6.24
CA HIS A 34 -1.36 3.92 7.10
C HIS A 34 -2.37 4.91 6.52
N TRP A 35 -1.91 6.08 6.05
CA TRP A 35 -2.81 7.11 5.47
C TRP A 35 -3.43 6.62 4.16
N LEU A 36 -2.65 5.91 3.34
CA LEU A 36 -3.12 5.32 2.09
C LEU A 36 -4.09 4.17 2.34
N ALA A 37 -3.85 3.33 3.34
CA ALA A 37 -4.77 2.25 3.72
C ALA A 37 -6.14 2.79 4.15
N GLU A 38 -6.19 3.86 4.96
CA GLU A 38 -7.44 4.55 5.31
C GLU A 38 -8.16 5.08 4.07
N ALA A 39 -7.45 5.76 3.18
CA ALA A 39 -8.01 6.33 1.96
C ALA A 39 -8.51 5.24 0.98
N ARG A 40 -7.80 4.12 0.88
CA ARG A 40 -8.18 2.95 0.08
C ARG A 40 -9.43 2.29 0.65
N ALA A 41 -9.48 2.08 1.95
CA ALA A 41 -10.65 1.52 2.63
C ALA A 41 -11.90 2.36 2.44
N ALA A 42 -11.79 3.69 2.31
CA ALA A 42 -12.92 4.57 2.04
C ALA A 42 -13.59 4.30 0.67
N LEU A 43 -12.87 3.67 -0.28
CA LEU A 43 -13.43 3.25 -1.57
C LEU A 43 -14.19 1.92 -1.50
N VAL A 44 -13.97 1.14 -0.44
CA VAL A 44 -14.60 -0.16 -0.23
C VAL A 44 -15.96 0.04 0.49
N PRO A 45 -17.09 -0.26 -0.13
CA PRO A 45 -18.40 -0.16 0.54
C PRO A 45 -18.54 -1.26 1.61
N PRO A 46 -19.53 -1.20 2.50
CA PRO A 46 -19.94 -2.35 3.28
C PRO A 46 -20.25 -3.56 2.41
N ALA A 47 -20.00 -4.76 2.92
CA ALA A 47 -20.28 -6.00 2.21
C ALA A 47 -21.78 -6.12 1.90
N SER A 48 -22.10 -6.52 0.68
CA SER A 48 -23.48 -6.66 0.22
C SER A 48 -24.13 -8.00 0.61
N ARG A 49 -23.34 -8.94 1.14
CA ARG A 49 -23.79 -10.27 1.53
C ARG A 49 -22.93 -10.85 2.67
N PRO A 50 -23.47 -11.75 3.49
CA PRO A 50 -22.67 -12.50 4.46
C PRO A 50 -21.58 -13.31 3.76
N GLY A 51 -20.40 -13.38 4.39
CA GLY A 51 -19.26 -14.12 3.86
C GLY A 51 -18.59 -13.51 2.62
N ALA A 52 -18.92 -12.25 2.28
CA ALA A 52 -18.22 -11.54 1.20
C ALA A 52 -16.70 -11.54 1.44
N LEU A 53 -15.94 -11.77 0.36
CA LEU A 53 -14.49 -11.91 0.41
C LEU A 53 -13.79 -10.67 -0.13
N LEU A 54 -12.89 -10.11 0.66
CA LEU A 54 -11.91 -9.13 0.21
C LEU A 54 -10.53 -9.81 0.17
N VAL A 55 -9.90 -9.77 -1.00
CA VAL A 55 -8.52 -10.21 -1.21
C VAL A 55 -7.62 -8.99 -1.31
N ASP A 56 -6.60 -8.91 -0.44
CA ASP A 56 -5.61 -7.82 -0.38
C ASP A 56 -4.27 -8.34 -0.91
N LEU A 57 -3.93 -7.94 -2.13
CA LEU A 57 -2.69 -8.31 -2.80
C LEU A 57 -1.56 -7.37 -2.37
N GLY A 58 -0.44 -7.93 -1.92
CA GLY A 58 0.64 -7.17 -1.29
C GLY A 58 0.17 -6.58 0.04
N CYS A 59 -0.50 -7.39 0.87
CA CYS A 59 -1.13 -6.91 2.10
C CYS A 59 -0.14 -6.40 3.16
N GLY A 60 1.15 -6.71 3.02
CA GLY A 60 2.17 -6.39 4.02
C GLY A 60 1.76 -6.91 5.40
N ALA A 61 1.89 -6.07 6.40
CA ALA A 61 1.47 -6.37 7.78
C ALA A 61 -0.04 -6.16 8.05
N GLY A 62 -0.86 -6.03 7.00
CA GLY A 62 -2.31 -5.94 7.14
C GLY A 62 -2.84 -4.55 7.54
N LEU A 63 -2.17 -3.48 7.15
CA LEU A 63 -2.55 -2.10 7.52
C LEU A 63 -3.97 -1.71 7.06
N LEU A 64 -4.53 -2.42 6.08
CA LEU A 64 -5.90 -2.21 5.61
C LEU A 64 -6.94 -2.76 6.61
N ALA A 65 -6.61 -3.79 7.40
CA ALA A 65 -7.57 -4.52 8.24
C ALA A 65 -8.35 -3.66 9.24
N PRO A 66 -7.75 -2.73 10.02
CA PRO A 66 -8.50 -1.88 10.94
C PRO A 66 -9.57 -1.02 10.26
N HIS A 67 -9.32 -0.60 9.03
CA HIS A 67 -10.22 0.25 8.25
C HIS A 67 -11.34 -0.53 7.54
N LEU A 68 -11.24 -1.87 7.52
CA LEU A 68 -12.28 -2.79 7.04
C LEU A 68 -13.16 -3.32 8.18
N ALA A 69 -12.76 -3.08 9.43
CA ALA A 69 -13.54 -3.49 10.60
C ALA A 69 -14.99 -2.98 10.50
N GLY A 70 -15.95 -3.86 10.75
CA GLY A 70 -17.38 -3.53 10.64
C GLY A 70 -17.95 -3.46 9.23
N LYS A 71 -17.13 -3.60 8.16
CA LYS A 71 -17.65 -3.64 6.78
C LYS A 71 -18.17 -5.02 6.35
N GLY A 72 -17.96 -6.07 7.15
CA GLY A 72 -18.57 -7.40 6.92
C GLY A 72 -17.83 -8.30 5.95
N TYR A 73 -16.58 -8.00 5.60
CA TYR A 73 -15.75 -8.85 4.74
C TYR A 73 -14.95 -9.88 5.53
N ARG A 74 -14.77 -11.05 4.94
CA ARG A 74 -13.63 -11.92 5.25
C ARG A 74 -12.42 -11.33 4.55
N HIS A 75 -11.37 -10.98 5.30
CA HIS A 75 -10.16 -10.38 4.76
C HIS A 75 -9.09 -11.45 4.58
N VAL A 76 -8.71 -11.71 3.34
CA VAL A 76 -7.59 -12.58 2.95
C VAL A 76 -6.49 -11.70 2.39
N GLY A 77 -5.28 -11.82 2.94
CA GLY A 77 -4.09 -11.08 2.51
C GLY A 77 -3.06 -12.00 1.86
N VAL A 78 -2.50 -11.59 0.73
CA VAL A 78 -1.43 -12.31 0.02
C VAL A 78 -0.19 -11.44 0.00
N ASP A 79 0.96 -11.97 0.45
CA ASP A 79 2.24 -11.26 0.43
C ASP A 79 3.42 -12.24 0.33
N LEU A 80 4.56 -11.77 -0.15
CA LEU A 80 5.80 -12.54 -0.21
C LEU A 80 6.54 -12.59 1.13
N THR A 81 6.36 -11.57 1.98
CA THR A 81 7.12 -11.31 3.20
C THR A 81 6.48 -12.00 4.39
N ARG A 82 7.09 -13.08 4.90
CA ARG A 82 6.52 -13.86 6.01
C ARG A 82 6.41 -13.07 7.30
N SER A 83 7.43 -12.26 7.64
CA SER A 83 7.42 -11.45 8.86
C SER A 83 6.28 -10.41 8.87
N ALA A 84 5.90 -9.89 7.70
CA ALA A 84 4.74 -9.02 7.54
C ALA A 84 3.43 -9.81 7.69
N LEU A 85 3.32 -10.99 7.06
CA LEU A 85 2.14 -11.86 7.15
C LEU A 85 1.83 -12.33 8.58
N GLU A 86 2.84 -12.59 9.40
CA GLU A 86 2.66 -12.91 10.81
C GLU A 86 1.96 -11.76 11.56
N GLN A 87 2.35 -10.52 11.26
CA GLN A 87 1.69 -9.34 11.83
C GLN A 87 0.28 -9.15 11.25
N ALA A 88 0.07 -9.36 9.95
CA ALA A 88 -1.24 -9.29 9.32
C ALA A 88 -2.21 -10.29 9.98
N ALA A 89 -1.77 -11.53 10.23
CA ALA A 89 -2.56 -12.55 10.91
C ALA A 89 -2.94 -12.13 12.35
N ALA A 90 -2.02 -11.52 13.08
CA ALA A 90 -2.28 -10.97 14.42
C ALA A 90 -3.34 -9.85 14.41
N HIS A 91 -3.60 -9.22 13.25
CA HIS A 91 -4.61 -8.18 13.05
C HIS A 91 -5.86 -8.68 12.32
N GLY A 92 -6.09 -10.00 12.30
CA GLY A 92 -7.33 -10.61 11.82
C GLY A 92 -7.38 -10.86 10.31
N VAL A 93 -6.25 -10.76 9.61
CA VAL A 93 -6.14 -11.12 8.18
C VAL A 93 -5.88 -12.62 8.05
N THR A 94 -6.62 -13.31 7.17
CA THR A 94 -6.24 -14.66 6.76
C THR A 94 -5.05 -14.56 5.82
N ALA A 95 -3.85 -14.80 6.34
CA ALA A 95 -2.60 -14.57 5.64
C ALA A 95 -2.21 -15.76 4.74
N ILE A 96 -1.83 -15.46 3.50
CA ILE A 96 -1.33 -16.42 2.50
C ILE A 96 0.04 -15.95 2.03
N ASN A 97 1.07 -16.78 2.19
CA ASN A 97 2.37 -16.50 1.58
C ASN A 97 2.32 -16.89 0.10
N GLY A 98 2.37 -15.90 -0.78
CA GLY A 98 2.21 -16.10 -2.21
C GLY A 98 2.63 -14.89 -3.03
N ASP A 99 2.82 -15.13 -4.33
CA ASP A 99 3.15 -14.12 -5.33
C ASP A 99 1.84 -13.52 -5.90
N ALA A 100 1.75 -12.18 -5.94
CA ALA A 100 0.62 -11.47 -6.54
C ALA A 100 0.44 -11.74 -8.04
N THR A 101 1.45 -12.30 -8.71
CA THR A 101 1.40 -12.71 -10.12
C THR A 101 0.92 -14.17 -10.34
N ALA A 102 0.71 -14.92 -9.23
CA ALA A 102 0.26 -16.33 -9.27
C ALA A 102 -0.46 -16.69 -7.97
N VAL A 103 -1.60 -16.05 -7.74
CA VAL A 103 -2.34 -16.14 -6.47
C VAL A 103 -3.03 -17.50 -6.32
N PRO A 104 -2.82 -18.26 -5.22
CA PRO A 104 -3.38 -19.61 -5.04
C PRO A 104 -4.85 -19.57 -4.57
N LEU A 105 -5.68 -18.82 -5.28
CA LEU A 105 -7.11 -18.71 -5.04
C LEU A 105 -7.87 -18.97 -6.35
N VAL A 106 -9.09 -19.47 -6.24
CA VAL A 106 -9.93 -19.79 -7.39
C VAL A 106 -10.45 -18.52 -8.09
N ASP A 107 -10.76 -18.64 -9.39
CA ASP A 107 -11.32 -17.57 -10.20
C ASP A 107 -12.65 -17.08 -9.63
N GLY A 108 -12.89 -15.78 -9.68
CA GLY A 108 -14.17 -15.18 -9.33
C GLY A 108 -14.56 -15.33 -7.85
N CYS A 109 -13.62 -15.59 -6.95
CA CYS A 109 -13.91 -15.79 -5.53
C CYS A 109 -14.12 -14.48 -4.76
N ALA A 110 -13.57 -13.37 -5.22
CA ALA A 110 -13.50 -12.12 -4.47
C ALA A 110 -14.65 -11.16 -4.83
N ASP A 111 -15.29 -10.60 -3.82
CA ASP A 111 -16.21 -9.46 -3.97
C ASP A 111 -15.43 -8.16 -4.15
N VAL A 112 -14.27 -8.06 -3.49
CA VAL A 112 -13.33 -6.94 -3.60
C VAL A 112 -11.91 -7.47 -3.71
N VAL A 113 -11.11 -6.88 -4.61
CA VAL A 113 -9.65 -7.02 -4.62
C VAL A 113 -9.03 -5.67 -4.32
N ALA A 114 -8.17 -5.62 -3.33
CA ALA A 114 -7.33 -4.46 -3.02
C ALA A 114 -5.90 -4.73 -3.49
N ALA A 115 -5.24 -3.71 -4.06
CA ALA A 115 -3.82 -3.75 -4.44
C ALA A 115 -3.22 -2.36 -4.20
N GLY A 116 -2.73 -2.12 -3.01
CA GLY A 116 -2.23 -0.80 -2.63
C GLY A 116 -0.73 -0.75 -2.46
N GLU A 117 -0.07 0.21 -3.13
CA GLU A 117 1.38 0.37 -3.12
C GLU A 117 2.08 -0.97 -3.42
N LEU A 118 1.53 -1.72 -4.38
CA LEU A 118 2.01 -3.03 -4.79
C LEU A 118 2.65 -2.99 -6.18
N LEU A 119 1.94 -2.41 -7.16
CA LEU A 119 2.25 -2.61 -8.58
C LEU A 119 3.62 -2.05 -8.96
N GLU A 120 4.08 -0.98 -8.33
CA GLU A 120 5.41 -0.37 -8.48
C GLU A 120 6.55 -1.22 -7.89
N HIS A 121 6.20 -2.31 -7.22
CA HIS A 121 7.15 -3.27 -6.66
C HIS A 121 7.21 -4.58 -7.46
N VAL A 122 6.28 -4.79 -8.38
CA VAL A 122 6.16 -6.04 -9.16
C VAL A 122 6.73 -5.86 -10.57
N PRO A 123 7.78 -6.60 -10.96
CA PRO A 123 8.38 -6.49 -12.29
C PRO A 123 7.36 -6.72 -13.43
N ASP A 124 6.50 -7.72 -13.30
CA ASP A 124 5.39 -7.97 -14.21
C ASP A 124 4.06 -7.52 -13.59
N TRP A 125 3.89 -6.20 -13.44
CA TRP A 125 2.67 -5.63 -12.89
C TRP A 125 1.41 -5.97 -13.71
N ARG A 126 1.56 -6.22 -15.04
CA ARG A 126 0.43 -6.63 -15.87
C ARG A 126 -0.12 -7.98 -15.45
N ARG A 127 0.75 -8.92 -15.13
CA ARG A 127 0.35 -10.22 -14.62
C ARG A 127 -0.31 -10.11 -13.24
N ALA A 128 0.17 -9.23 -12.35
CA ALA A 128 -0.49 -8.96 -11.09
C ALA A 128 -1.90 -8.35 -11.29
N VAL A 129 -2.07 -7.46 -12.27
CA VAL A 129 -3.39 -6.92 -12.65
C VAL A 129 -4.29 -8.03 -13.22
N ALA A 130 -3.77 -8.89 -14.07
CA ALA A 130 -4.52 -10.03 -14.61
C ALA A 130 -5.03 -10.94 -13.47
N GLU A 131 -4.18 -11.25 -12.49
CA GLU A 131 -4.55 -12.03 -11.31
C GLU A 131 -5.60 -11.30 -10.44
N ALA A 132 -5.42 -10.00 -10.19
CA ALA A 132 -6.41 -9.20 -9.48
C ALA A 132 -7.79 -9.27 -10.17
N CYS A 133 -7.81 -9.12 -11.49
CA CYS A 133 -9.03 -9.21 -12.28
C CYS A 133 -9.61 -10.63 -12.32
N ARG A 134 -8.77 -11.67 -12.41
CA ARG A 134 -9.19 -13.09 -12.38
C ARG A 134 -9.94 -13.43 -11.09
N LEU A 135 -9.41 -12.94 -9.96
CA LEU A 135 -9.98 -13.19 -8.63
C LEU A 135 -11.35 -12.54 -8.42
N LEU A 136 -11.62 -11.40 -9.08
CA LEU A 136 -12.90 -10.72 -8.94
C LEU A 136 -14.04 -11.55 -9.54
N ARG A 137 -15.15 -11.69 -8.80
CA ARG A 137 -16.40 -12.17 -9.39
C ARG A 137 -16.98 -11.13 -10.37
N PRO A 138 -17.92 -11.51 -11.25
CA PRO A 138 -18.72 -10.55 -12.01
C PRO A 138 -19.38 -9.52 -11.07
N GLY A 139 -19.26 -8.23 -11.38
CA GLY A 139 -19.69 -7.12 -10.52
C GLY A 139 -18.78 -6.86 -9.32
N GLY A 140 -17.68 -7.58 -9.16
CA GLY A 140 -16.68 -7.37 -8.10
C GLY A 140 -15.91 -6.07 -8.27
N LEU A 141 -15.39 -5.53 -7.18
CA LEU A 141 -14.74 -4.23 -7.08
C LEU A 141 -13.21 -4.36 -6.98
N LEU A 142 -12.48 -3.70 -7.88
CA LEU A 142 -11.04 -3.46 -7.75
C LEU A 142 -10.80 -2.11 -7.10
N VAL A 143 -9.93 -2.06 -6.08
CA VAL A 143 -9.40 -0.81 -5.50
C VAL A 143 -7.89 -0.89 -5.43
N LEU A 144 -7.20 0.16 -5.86
CA LEU A 144 -5.75 0.19 -5.89
C LEU A 144 -5.21 1.61 -5.72
N ASP A 145 -3.95 1.73 -5.36
CA ASP A 145 -3.13 2.93 -5.49
C ASP A 145 -1.69 2.55 -5.80
N THR A 146 -0.97 3.40 -6.53
CA THR A 146 0.42 3.18 -6.95
C THR A 146 1.06 4.47 -7.47
N LEU A 147 2.39 4.45 -7.59
CA LEU A 147 3.19 5.54 -8.16
C LEU A 147 3.11 5.55 -9.68
N ASN A 148 2.88 6.74 -10.26
CA ASN A 148 2.81 6.92 -11.71
C ASN A 148 4.21 6.97 -12.33
N ASP A 149 4.36 6.43 -13.52
CA ASP A 149 5.58 6.48 -14.31
C ASP A 149 5.76 7.86 -14.99
N THR A 150 6.15 8.85 -14.20
CA THR A 150 6.44 10.21 -14.65
C THR A 150 7.77 10.72 -14.10
N ALA A 151 8.36 11.71 -14.76
CA ALA A 151 9.56 12.38 -14.27
C ALA A 151 9.33 13.03 -12.90
N LEU A 152 8.14 13.58 -12.66
CA LEU A 152 7.78 14.21 -11.39
C LEU A 152 7.68 13.18 -10.26
N SER A 153 7.05 12.02 -10.52
CA SER A 153 6.97 10.93 -9.54
C SER A 153 8.36 10.42 -9.17
N ARG A 154 9.20 10.16 -10.16
CA ARG A 154 10.59 9.72 -9.95
C ARG A 154 11.39 10.74 -9.13
N LEU A 155 11.21 12.04 -9.40
CA LEU A 155 11.84 13.11 -8.63
C LEU A 155 11.37 13.12 -7.17
N LEU A 156 10.05 13.10 -6.96
CA LEU A 156 9.46 13.26 -5.61
C LEU A 156 9.63 11.99 -4.78
N ALA A 157 9.30 10.81 -5.30
CA ALA A 157 9.33 9.57 -4.54
C ALA A 157 10.76 9.06 -4.30
N VAL A 158 11.64 9.15 -5.31
CA VAL A 158 12.99 8.57 -5.21
C VAL A 158 14.03 9.62 -4.77
N ARG A 159 14.08 10.79 -5.45
CA ARG A 159 15.15 11.75 -5.18
C ARG A 159 14.90 12.62 -3.95
N ILE A 160 13.65 12.91 -3.62
CA ILE A 160 13.30 13.80 -2.50
C ILE A 160 12.88 12.97 -1.28
N ALA A 161 11.87 12.10 -1.39
CA ALA A 161 11.36 11.37 -0.24
C ALA A 161 12.41 10.44 0.37
N GLU A 162 13.17 9.68 -0.42
CA GLU A 162 14.24 8.81 0.08
C GLU A 162 15.43 9.55 0.73
N ARG A 163 15.49 10.89 0.64
CA ARG A 163 16.46 11.70 1.40
C ARG A 163 15.96 12.10 2.78
N LEU A 164 14.67 11.95 3.02
CA LEU A 164 14.12 12.20 4.35
C LEU A 164 14.53 11.06 5.31
N PRO A 165 14.93 11.37 6.55
CA PRO A 165 15.35 10.34 7.51
C PRO A 165 14.30 9.29 7.85
N THR A 166 13.06 9.54 7.42
CA THR A 166 11.88 8.75 7.74
C THR A 166 11.45 7.80 6.63
N VAL A 167 12.06 7.91 5.46
CA VAL A 167 11.75 7.07 4.29
C VAL A 167 12.91 6.11 4.05
N PRO A 168 12.67 4.80 3.99
CA PRO A 168 13.72 3.84 3.69
C PRO A 168 14.33 4.10 2.31
N ARG A 169 15.64 4.07 2.23
CA ARG A 169 16.36 4.28 0.97
C ARG A 169 16.31 3.02 0.11
N GLY A 170 16.09 3.21 -1.19
CA GLY A 170 16.13 2.10 -2.16
C GLY A 170 14.88 1.22 -2.13
N ILE A 171 13.82 1.62 -1.44
CA ILE A 171 12.58 0.85 -1.38
C ILE A 171 11.82 0.88 -2.73
N HIS A 172 12.02 1.91 -3.55
CA HIS A 172 11.42 2.01 -4.87
C HIS A 172 12.45 1.89 -5.99
N ASP A 173 12.13 1.12 -7.02
CA ASP A 173 12.83 1.16 -8.31
C ASP A 173 11.98 1.97 -9.32
N PRO A 174 12.43 3.15 -9.74
CA PRO A 174 11.64 4.01 -10.63
C PRO A 174 11.38 3.40 -12.02
N ARG A 175 12.03 2.30 -12.37
CA ARG A 175 11.76 1.55 -13.62
C ARG A 175 10.49 0.72 -13.55
N LEU A 176 9.99 0.48 -12.34
CA LEU A 176 8.78 -0.30 -12.08
C LEU A 176 7.53 0.55 -11.90
N PHE A 177 7.65 1.88 -11.91
CA PHE A 177 6.50 2.77 -11.80
C PHE A 177 5.50 2.54 -12.92
N VAL A 178 4.22 2.68 -12.63
CA VAL A 178 3.14 2.22 -13.49
C VAL A 178 2.44 3.38 -14.18
N ASP A 179 2.53 3.44 -15.51
CA ASP A 179 1.81 4.45 -16.28
C ASP A 179 0.29 4.30 -16.11
N ALA A 180 -0.37 5.38 -15.69
CA ALA A 180 -1.78 5.40 -15.35
C ALA A 180 -2.69 5.00 -16.54
N ARG A 181 -2.34 5.38 -17.78
CA ARG A 181 -3.12 5.03 -18.98
C ARG A 181 -2.94 3.57 -19.35
N ALA A 182 -1.69 3.08 -19.23
CA ALA A 182 -1.40 1.67 -19.47
C ALA A 182 -2.14 0.76 -18.47
N LEU A 183 -2.25 1.19 -17.20
CA LEU A 183 -3.01 0.45 -16.18
C LEU A 183 -4.50 0.38 -16.49
N VAL A 184 -5.12 1.50 -16.88
CA VAL A 184 -6.54 1.51 -17.30
C VAL A 184 -6.76 0.59 -18.50
N ALA A 185 -5.88 0.66 -19.50
CA ALA A 185 -5.98 -0.21 -20.67
C ALA A 185 -5.82 -1.69 -20.31
N GLU A 186 -4.92 -2.03 -19.38
CA GLU A 186 -4.73 -3.40 -18.91
C GLU A 186 -5.96 -3.92 -18.17
N CYS A 187 -6.50 -3.15 -17.25
CA CYS A 187 -7.74 -3.50 -16.53
C CYS A 187 -8.91 -3.72 -17.51
N ALA A 188 -9.04 -2.86 -18.52
CA ALA A 188 -10.08 -2.99 -19.55
C ALA A 188 -9.97 -4.29 -20.35
N ARG A 189 -8.74 -4.77 -20.65
CA ARG A 189 -8.51 -6.08 -21.31
C ARG A 189 -9.07 -7.25 -20.51
N HIS A 190 -9.14 -7.09 -19.18
CA HIS A 190 -9.66 -8.11 -18.26
C HIS A 190 -11.09 -7.81 -17.80
N GLY A 191 -11.82 -6.92 -18.50
CA GLY A 191 -13.22 -6.61 -18.24
C GLY A 191 -13.45 -5.75 -17.00
N VAL A 192 -12.45 -4.97 -16.54
CA VAL A 192 -12.60 -4.04 -15.41
C VAL A 192 -12.59 -2.60 -15.92
N ASP A 193 -13.70 -1.87 -15.73
CA ASP A 193 -13.79 -0.41 -15.97
C ASP A 193 -13.15 0.34 -14.80
N LEU A 194 -11.85 0.63 -14.94
CA LEU A 194 -11.05 1.30 -13.92
C LEU A 194 -11.06 2.82 -14.12
N ARG A 195 -11.43 3.55 -13.07
CA ARG A 195 -11.38 5.01 -13.02
C ARG A 195 -10.32 5.46 -12.03
N LEU A 196 -9.46 6.37 -12.47
CA LEU A 196 -8.34 6.88 -11.68
C LEU A 196 -8.59 8.32 -11.24
N ARG A 197 -8.03 8.65 -10.08
CA ARG A 197 -7.87 10.02 -9.59
C ARG A 197 -6.49 10.18 -8.95
N GLY A 198 -5.91 11.37 -9.08
CA GLY A 198 -4.69 11.70 -8.35
C GLY A 198 -4.99 11.82 -6.86
N ILE A 199 -4.02 11.46 -6.04
CA ILE A 199 -4.09 11.62 -4.59
C ILE A 199 -2.76 12.16 -4.05
N ARG A 200 -2.81 12.79 -2.88
CA ARG A 200 -1.63 13.24 -2.14
C ARG A 200 -1.95 13.40 -0.65
N PRO A 201 -0.96 13.41 0.23
CA PRO A 201 -1.17 13.87 1.60
C PRO A 201 -1.65 15.34 1.63
N GLY A 202 -2.59 15.65 2.50
CA GLY A 202 -3.03 17.01 2.76
C GLY A 202 -1.90 17.86 3.34
N LEU A 203 -1.59 19.00 2.72
CA LEU A 203 -0.41 19.80 3.05
C LEU A 203 -0.32 20.22 4.53
N PRO A 204 -1.40 20.74 5.18
CA PRO A 204 -1.31 21.13 6.59
C PRO A 204 -0.94 19.96 7.50
N GLY A 205 -1.55 18.79 7.28
CA GLY A 205 -1.26 17.57 8.04
C GLY A 205 0.17 17.08 7.81
N LEU A 206 0.63 17.07 6.55
CA LEU A 206 1.97 16.66 6.17
C LEU A 206 3.04 17.57 6.80
N LEU A 207 2.87 18.88 6.71
CA LEU A 207 3.80 19.84 7.30
C LEU A 207 3.85 19.71 8.82
N GLY A 208 2.70 19.55 9.47
CA GLY A 208 2.63 19.30 10.91
C GLY A 208 3.32 18.00 11.32
N TRP A 209 3.13 16.93 10.55
CA TRP A 209 3.80 15.63 10.76
C TRP A 209 5.32 15.75 10.59
N LEU A 210 5.79 16.37 9.50
CA LEU A 210 7.22 16.62 9.27
C LEU A 210 7.85 17.46 10.40
N ALA A 211 7.19 18.54 10.84
CA ALA A 211 7.70 19.37 11.91
C ALA A 211 7.84 18.60 13.24
N ARG A 212 6.88 17.73 13.58
CA ARG A 212 6.98 16.85 14.76
C ARG A 212 8.15 15.88 14.64
N ARG A 213 8.32 15.25 13.48
CA ARG A 213 9.43 14.32 13.22
C ARG A 213 10.80 14.99 13.35
N MET A 214 10.96 16.17 12.78
CA MET A 214 12.21 16.94 12.89
C MET A 214 12.52 17.31 14.34
N ARG A 215 11.51 17.71 15.12
CA ARG A 215 11.68 18.01 16.56
C ARG A 215 12.06 16.77 17.37
N ALA A 216 11.48 15.62 17.04
CA ALA A 216 11.80 14.35 17.72
C ALA A 216 13.24 13.89 17.40
N ALA A 217 13.70 14.04 16.15
CA ALA A 217 15.06 13.70 15.75
C ALA A 217 16.13 14.61 16.38
N GLY A 218 15.79 15.85 16.74
CA GLY A 218 16.71 16.81 17.37
C GLY A 218 16.82 16.70 18.89
N ARG A 219 16.11 15.76 19.54
CA ARG A 219 16.22 15.57 21.01
C ARG A 219 17.42 14.69 21.36
N PRO A 220 18.37 15.18 22.24
CA PRO A 220 19.44 14.34 22.75
C PRO A 220 18.87 13.13 23.51
N GLY A 221 19.29 11.92 23.19
CA GLY A 221 18.84 10.70 23.86
C GLY A 221 17.62 9.99 23.22
N ALA A 222 17.13 10.45 22.07
CA ALA A 222 16.14 9.71 21.31
C ALA A 222 16.77 8.43 20.73
N THR A 223 16.50 7.30 21.37
CA THR A 223 16.84 5.99 20.81
C THR A 223 16.07 5.78 19.50
N PRO A 224 16.74 5.39 18.39
CA PRO A 224 16.05 4.90 17.23
C PRO A 224 15.18 3.71 17.67
N GLY A 225 13.86 3.81 17.63
CA GLY A 225 12.96 2.75 18.06
C GLY A 225 12.19 2.96 19.35
N GLY A 226 12.42 4.02 20.11
CA GLY A 226 11.63 4.34 21.31
C GLY A 226 10.15 4.56 20.99
N ARG A 227 9.24 3.98 21.81
CA ARG A 227 7.80 4.25 21.70
C ARG A 227 7.57 5.76 21.81
N PRO A 228 6.96 6.44 20.83
CA PRO A 228 6.53 7.81 21.02
C PRO A 228 5.47 7.82 22.12
N ASP A 229 5.56 8.77 23.05
CA ASP A 229 4.49 9.03 24.00
C ASP A 229 3.17 9.19 23.26
N ALA A 230 2.16 8.42 23.61
CA ALA A 230 0.82 8.49 23.01
C ALA A 230 0.22 9.92 23.09
N ALA A 231 0.67 10.72 24.04
CA ALA A 231 0.29 12.14 24.20
C ALA A 231 0.90 13.08 23.14
N ALA A 232 1.92 12.64 22.38
CA ALA A 232 2.56 13.44 21.34
C ALA A 232 1.99 13.18 19.92
N ALA A 233 1.02 12.27 19.79
CA ALA A 233 0.35 11.96 18.52
C ALA A 233 -0.55 13.12 18.10
N GLY A 234 -0.04 14.00 17.27
CA GLY A 234 -0.86 15.02 16.61
C GLY A 234 -1.69 14.39 15.47
N PRO A 235 -2.57 15.20 14.84
CA PRO A 235 -3.43 14.68 13.77
C PRO A 235 -2.61 14.05 12.63
N THR A 236 -3.00 12.83 12.26
CA THR A 236 -2.43 12.12 11.11
C THR A 236 -2.80 12.85 9.81
N PRO A 237 -1.88 12.97 8.86
CA PRO A 237 -2.20 13.50 7.55
C PRO A 237 -3.27 12.65 6.87
N ARG A 238 -4.28 13.31 6.29
CA ARG A 238 -5.28 12.63 5.45
C ARG A 238 -4.84 12.68 4.00
N ILE A 239 -5.10 11.62 3.26
CA ILE A 239 -4.97 11.61 1.81
C ILE A 239 -6.14 12.38 1.21
N VAL A 240 -5.83 13.30 0.30
CA VAL A 240 -6.82 14.13 -0.39
C VAL A 240 -6.73 13.92 -1.91
N PRO A 241 -7.85 14.00 -2.63
CA PRO A 241 -7.85 13.89 -4.08
C PRO A 241 -7.17 15.10 -4.73
N THR A 242 -6.61 14.88 -5.92
CA THR A 242 -6.08 15.93 -6.80
C THR A 242 -6.55 15.69 -8.24
N TRP A 243 -6.50 16.73 -9.05
CA TRP A 243 -6.81 16.65 -10.48
C TRP A 243 -5.70 15.95 -11.28
N SER A 244 -4.48 15.91 -10.75
CA SER A 244 -3.31 15.37 -11.43
C SER A 244 -2.95 14.01 -10.88
N THR A 245 -2.84 13.02 -11.76
CA THR A 245 -2.31 11.69 -11.46
C THR A 245 -0.77 11.63 -11.60
N ALA A 246 -0.09 12.77 -11.73
CA ALA A 246 1.32 12.80 -12.11
C ALA A 246 2.29 12.16 -11.10
N VAL A 247 1.90 11.93 -9.86
CA VAL A 247 2.80 11.32 -8.86
C VAL A 247 2.20 10.03 -8.32
N LEU A 248 1.13 10.15 -7.58
CA LEU A 248 0.43 9.05 -6.91
C LEU A 248 -1.03 9.09 -7.35
N TYR A 249 -1.59 7.95 -7.68
CA TYR A 249 -2.99 7.86 -8.05
C TYR A 249 -3.68 6.67 -7.40
N GLN A 250 -4.98 6.80 -7.27
CA GLN A 250 -5.88 5.80 -6.72
C GLN A 250 -6.90 5.42 -7.76
N GLY A 251 -7.20 4.13 -7.86
CA GLY A 251 -8.15 3.56 -8.80
C GLY A 251 -9.29 2.85 -8.11
N ARG A 252 -10.48 2.95 -8.72
CA ARG A 252 -11.66 2.14 -8.39
C ARG A 252 -12.29 1.66 -9.68
N GLY A 253 -12.48 0.35 -9.82
CA GLY A 253 -13.07 -0.26 -11.02
C GLY A 253 -14.00 -1.40 -10.68
N THR A 254 -14.92 -1.71 -11.58
CA THR A 254 -15.87 -2.83 -11.42
C THR A 254 -15.67 -3.81 -12.58
N ARG A 255 -15.63 -5.12 -12.27
CA ARG A 255 -15.59 -6.15 -13.29
C ARG A 255 -16.96 -6.28 -13.96
N SER A 256 -16.97 -6.23 -15.28
CA SER A 256 -18.16 -6.53 -16.10
C SER A 256 -18.67 -7.95 -15.83
N GLY A 257 -19.96 -8.14 -16.00
CA GLY A 257 -20.62 -9.46 -15.91
C GLY A 257 -20.39 -10.33 -17.14
#